data_e204b025d55014d732c5d7b29a4b2655
#
_entry.id   e204b025d55014d732c5d7b29a4b2655
#
_cell.length_a   1.000
_cell.length_b   1.000
_cell.length_c   1.000
_cell.angle_alpha   90.00
_cell.angle_beta   90.00
_cell.angle_gamma   90.00
#
_symmetry.space_group_name_H-M   'P 1'
#
loop_
_entity.id
_entity.type
_entity.pdbx_description
1 polymer ?
#
loop_
_entity_poly.entity_id
_entity_poly.type
_entity_poly.pdbx_seq_one_letter_code
_entity_poly.pdbx_strand_id
1 'polypeptide(L)'
;MTLNLPDTIKFVITDFDGIVTDNCVYIDSKGEMTRKLNFKDVMAFSILRKNGYHIGIVSGEKNSAIEIIAKKFKVEEVHQDIRVKIDVIKSIIERYKLKKDEFVYIGDDINDLETLKFAKYAITVPDAVNQVKAIDGIQITTAHGGNGAFREVVDCLVK
;
A
#
# COMPACT_ATOMS: atom_id res chain seq x y z
N MET A 1 2.11 -9.26 -16.41
CA MET A 1 0.80 -9.89 -16.13
C MET A 1 -0.18 -8.79 -15.75
N THR A 2 -1.42 -8.87 -16.17
CA THR A 2 -2.44 -7.88 -15.77
C THR A 2 -2.95 -8.27 -14.39
N LEU A 3 -2.99 -7.33 -13.44
CA LEU A 3 -3.56 -7.56 -12.12
C LEU A 3 -5.06 -7.89 -12.27
N ASN A 4 -5.53 -8.87 -11.50
CA ASN A 4 -6.92 -9.30 -11.51
C ASN A 4 -7.60 -8.85 -10.22
N LEU A 5 -8.29 -7.71 -10.28
CA LEU A 5 -9.02 -7.13 -9.17
C LEU A 5 -10.50 -7.00 -9.53
N PRO A 6 -11.42 -7.46 -8.65
CA PRO A 6 -12.85 -7.37 -8.92
C PRO A 6 -13.40 -5.97 -8.62
N ASP A 7 -14.52 -5.68 -9.22
CA ASP A 7 -15.25 -4.43 -8.98
C ASP A 7 -15.88 -4.35 -7.57
N THR A 8 -15.77 -5.41 -6.76
CA THR A 8 -16.24 -5.44 -5.36
C THR A 8 -15.31 -4.71 -4.40
N ILE A 9 -14.07 -4.41 -4.81
CA ILE A 9 -13.11 -3.68 -3.95
C ILE A 9 -13.66 -2.29 -3.60
N LYS A 10 -13.67 -2.00 -2.31
CA LYS A 10 -14.09 -0.71 -1.75
C LYS A 10 -12.96 -0.01 -1.00
N PHE A 11 -12.00 -0.79 -0.49
CA PHE A 11 -10.91 -0.31 0.33
C PHE A 11 -9.56 -0.74 -0.24
N VAL A 12 -8.67 0.24 -0.41
CA VAL A 12 -7.27 0.02 -0.83
C VAL A 12 -6.37 0.32 0.35
N ILE A 13 -5.66 -0.69 0.83
CA ILE A 13 -4.74 -0.56 1.96
C ILE A 13 -3.33 -0.86 1.46
N THR A 14 -2.41 0.04 1.75
CA THR A 14 -1.03 -0.05 1.26
C THR A 14 -0.02 0.13 2.37
N ASP A 15 1.09 -0.61 2.30
CA ASP A 15 2.33 -0.16 2.91
C ASP A 15 2.82 1.12 2.20
N PHE A 16 3.79 1.78 2.76
CA PHE A 16 4.29 3.04 2.20
C PHE A 16 5.71 2.90 1.63
N ASP A 17 6.68 2.54 2.45
CA ASP A 17 8.06 2.35 2.00
C ASP A 17 8.18 1.02 1.25
N GLY A 18 8.70 1.05 0.03
CA GLY A 18 8.76 -0.10 -0.87
C GLY A 18 7.58 -0.24 -1.83
N ILE A 19 6.46 0.46 -1.59
CA ILE A 19 5.31 0.50 -2.50
C ILE A 19 5.12 1.90 -3.10
N VAL A 20 4.89 2.91 -2.25
CA VAL A 20 4.73 4.32 -2.66
C VAL A 20 6.08 5.01 -2.82
N THR A 21 7.09 4.55 -2.06
CA THR A 21 8.50 4.92 -2.23
C THR A 21 9.30 3.75 -2.83
N ASP A 22 10.52 4.01 -3.25
CA ASP A 22 11.46 3.00 -3.75
C ASP A 22 12.26 2.30 -2.65
N ASN A 23 11.81 2.38 -1.41
CA ASN A 23 12.45 1.82 -0.22
C ASN A 23 13.85 2.39 0.09
N CYS A 24 14.22 3.50 -0.55
CA CYS A 24 15.48 4.19 -0.32
C CYS A 24 15.27 5.44 0.53
N VAL A 25 16.22 5.71 1.38
CA VAL A 25 16.28 6.96 2.17
C VAL A 25 17.63 7.64 1.96
N TYR A 26 17.60 8.97 1.90
CA TYR A 26 18.79 9.81 1.99
C TYR A 26 18.90 10.29 3.42
N ILE A 27 20.05 10.06 4.05
CA ILE A 27 20.32 10.48 5.43
C ILE A 27 21.41 11.55 5.39
N ASP A 28 21.13 12.72 5.94
CA ASP A 28 22.11 13.80 6.05
C ASP A 28 22.99 13.67 7.29
N SER A 29 23.95 14.59 7.44
CA SER A 29 24.88 14.61 8.59
C SER A 29 24.21 14.89 9.94
N LYS A 30 22.96 15.35 9.94
CA LYS A 30 22.16 15.59 11.16
C LYS A 30 21.26 14.41 11.49
N GLY A 31 21.24 13.36 10.63
CA GLY A 31 20.37 12.20 10.77
C GLY A 31 18.94 12.41 10.24
N GLU A 32 18.70 13.50 9.51
CA GLU A 32 17.40 13.70 8.86
C GLU A 32 17.25 12.80 7.64
N MET A 33 16.09 12.15 7.53
CA MET A 33 15.80 11.20 6.45
C MET A 33 14.85 11.82 5.44
N THR A 34 15.22 11.74 4.16
CA THR A 34 14.41 12.18 3.03
C THR A 34 14.05 10.98 2.15
N ARG A 35 12.80 10.93 1.70
CA ARG A 35 12.27 9.93 0.77
C ARG A 35 11.94 10.56 -0.58
N LYS A 36 12.14 9.79 -1.63
CA LYS A 36 11.73 10.15 -2.99
C LYS A 36 10.29 9.66 -3.23
N LEU A 37 9.44 10.53 -3.75
CA LEU A 37 8.09 10.18 -4.19
C LEU A 37 7.96 10.33 -5.71
N ASN A 38 7.26 9.38 -6.32
CA ASN A 38 6.88 9.46 -7.74
C ASN A 38 5.49 10.10 -7.85
N PHE A 39 5.35 11.11 -8.67
CA PHE A 39 4.06 11.78 -8.86
C PHE A 39 2.95 10.87 -9.42
N LYS A 40 3.28 9.78 -10.13
CA LYS A 40 2.27 8.80 -10.57
C LYS A 40 1.63 8.12 -9.36
N ASP A 41 2.45 7.69 -8.40
CA ASP A 41 1.99 7.04 -7.17
C ASP A 41 1.27 8.03 -6.26
N VAL A 42 1.74 9.28 -6.17
CA VAL A 42 1.07 10.35 -5.44
C VAL A 42 -0.31 10.67 -6.04
N MET A 43 -0.42 10.71 -7.38
CA MET A 43 -1.71 10.91 -8.06
C MET A 43 -2.70 9.76 -7.84
N ALA A 44 -2.23 8.55 -7.61
CA ALA A 44 -3.08 7.38 -7.34
C ALA A 44 -4.01 7.62 -6.14
N PHE A 45 -3.54 8.28 -5.08
CA PHE A 45 -4.38 8.66 -3.94
C PHE A 45 -5.53 9.60 -4.35
N SER A 46 -5.26 10.56 -5.22
CA SER A 46 -6.30 11.46 -5.75
C SER A 46 -7.33 10.73 -6.59
N ILE A 47 -6.88 9.80 -7.42
CA ILE A 47 -7.72 8.99 -8.30
C ILE A 47 -8.65 8.10 -7.47
N LEU A 48 -8.12 7.34 -6.50
CA LEU A 48 -8.91 6.52 -5.59
C LEU A 48 -10.01 7.33 -4.91
N ARG A 49 -9.63 8.45 -4.30
CA ARG A 49 -10.58 9.31 -3.61
C ARG A 49 -11.70 9.83 -4.53
N LYS A 50 -11.36 10.28 -5.74
CA LYS A 50 -12.35 10.79 -6.71
C LYS A 50 -13.33 9.72 -7.16
N ASN A 51 -12.91 8.45 -7.12
CA ASN A 51 -13.72 7.31 -7.49
C ASN A 51 -14.40 6.61 -6.29
N GLY A 52 -14.36 7.22 -5.10
CA GLY A 52 -15.10 6.76 -3.94
C GLY A 52 -14.49 5.58 -3.19
N TYR A 53 -13.22 5.24 -3.43
CA TYR A 53 -12.52 4.24 -2.67
C TYR A 53 -12.08 4.77 -1.31
N HIS A 54 -12.21 3.95 -0.29
CA HIS A 54 -11.53 4.17 1.00
C HIS A 54 -10.05 3.84 0.88
N ILE A 55 -9.23 4.59 1.61
CA ILE A 55 -7.77 4.46 1.52
C ILE A 55 -7.18 4.30 2.92
N GLY A 56 -6.28 3.31 3.06
CA GLY A 56 -5.49 3.09 4.26
C GLY A 56 -4.00 3.04 3.95
N ILE A 57 -3.21 3.65 4.82
CA ILE A 57 -1.74 3.51 4.85
C ILE A 57 -1.36 2.87 6.18
N VAL A 58 -0.67 1.74 6.13
CA VAL A 58 -0.19 1.02 7.32
C VAL A 58 1.31 0.78 7.18
N SER A 59 2.10 1.61 7.83
CA SER A 59 3.56 1.63 7.71
C SER A 59 4.25 1.16 9.00
N GLY A 60 5.34 0.41 8.84
CA GLY A 60 6.23 0.06 9.96
C GLY A 60 7.05 1.25 10.47
N GLU A 61 7.25 2.25 9.64
CA GLU A 61 8.01 3.45 9.95
C GLU A 61 7.09 4.66 10.10
N LYS A 62 7.54 5.64 10.89
CA LYS A 62 6.92 6.95 10.97
C LYS A 62 7.70 7.97 10.12
N ASN A 63 7.00 8.68 9.23
CA ASN A 63 7.64 9.72 8.43
C ASN A 63 6.66 10.81 7.99
N SER A 64 7.19 12.02 7.78
CA SER A 64 6.42 13.20 7.38
C SER A 64 5.79 13.07 5.98
N ALA A 65 6.35 12.27 5.08
CA ALA A 65 5.77 12.06 3.75
C ALA A 65 4.40 11.40 3.83
N ILE A 66 4.21 10.44 4.74
CA ILE A 66 2.90 9.83 5.01
C ILE A 66 1.91 10.89 5.50
N GLU A 67 2.30 11.73 6.46
CA GLU A 67 1.43 12.76 7.02
C GLU A 67 1.00 13.78 5.96
N ILE A 68 1.94 14.20 5.10
CA ILE A 68 1.67 15.14 3.99
C ILE A 68 0.67 14.54 2.99
N ILE A 69 0.90 13.29 2.58
CA ILE A 69 0.03 12.58 1.63
C ILE A 69 -1.36 12.36 2.25
N ALA A 70 -1.40 11.88 3.48
CA ALA A 70 -2.64 11.61 4.19
C ALA A 70 -3.51 12.87 4.34
N LYS A 71 -2.91 13.97 4.75
CA LYS A 71 -3.61 15.27 4.86
C LYS A 71 -4.09 15.78 3.50
N LYS A 72 -3.21 15.74 2.47
CA LYS A 72 -3.52 16.25 1.12
C LYS A 72 -4.67 15.51 0.48
N PHE A 73 -4.72 14.19 0.61
CA PHE A 73 -5.69 13.33 -0.06
C PHE A 73 -6.81 12.83 0.87
N LYS A 74 -6.82 13.27 2.13
CA LYS A 74 -7.82 12.89 3.16
C LYS A 74 -7.92 11.35 3.29
N VAL A 75 -6.76 10.71 3.44
CA VAL A 75 -6.68 9.28 3.72
C VAL A 75 -7.36 9.00 5.06
N GLU A 76 -8.29 8.04 5.10
CA GLU A 76 -9.12 7.79 6.28
C GLU A 76 -8.38 7.02 7.36
N GLU A 77 -7.59 6.02 6.95
CA GLU A 77 -6.86 5.15 7.88
C GLU A 77 -5.35 5.37 7.70
N VAL A 78 -4.71 5.94 8.72
CA VAL A 78 -3.27 6.23 8.71
C VAL A 78 -2.66 5.68 9.98
N HIS A 79 -1.87 4.63 9.84
CA HIS A 79 -1.22 3.93 10.93
C HIS A 79 0.28 3.86 10.66
N GLN A 80 1.06 4.46 11.54
CA GLN A 80 2.52 4.52 11.46
C GLN A 80 3.14 3.86 12.69
N ASP A 81 4.43 3.46 12.59
CA ASP A 81 5.15 2.76 13.66
C ASP A 81 4.47 1.43 14.08
N ILE A 82 3.92 0.71 13.09
CA ILE A 82 3.17 -0.52 13.29
C ILE A 82 4.05 -1.74 13.06
N ARG A 83 4.38 -2.47 14.13
CA ARG A 83 5.17 -3.70 14.04
C ARG A 83 4.35 -4.91 13.60
N VAL A 84 3.11 -5.02 14.07
CA VAL A 84 2.19 -6.12 13.77
C VAL A 84 1.02 -5.59 12.94
N LYS A 85 1.22 -5.52 11.62
CA LYS A 85 0.26 -4.90 10.70
C LYS A 85 -1.07 -5.62 10.64
N ILE A 86 -1.09 -6.95 10.76
CA ILE A 86 -2.31 -7.76 10.65
C ILE A 86 -3.40 -7.36 11.65
N ASP A 87 -3.03 -6.95 12.86
CA ASP A 87 -4.00 -6.55 13.88
C ASP A 87 -4.70 -5.24 13.50
N VAL A 88 -3.95 -4.30 12.92
CA VAL A 88 -4.50 -3.04 12.39
C VAL A 88 -5.45 -3.33 11.23
N ILE A 89 -5.07 -4.21 10.31
CA ILE A 89 -5.90 -4.59 9.17
C ILE A 89 -7.21 -5.23 9.62
N LYS A 90 -7.17 -6.17 10.57
CA LYS A 90 -8.38 -6.76 11.14
C LYS A 90 -9.29 -5.72 11.78
N SER A 91 -8.73 -4.76 12.51
CA SER A 91 -9.48 -3.65 13.10
C SER A 91 -10.16 -2.76 12.05
N ILE A 92 -9.47 -2.46 10.94
CA ILE A 92 -10.04 -1.70 9.81
C ILE A 92 -11.20 -2.49 9.19
N ILE A 93 -10.99 -3.77 8.91
CA ILE A 93 -12.02 -4.64 8.31
C ILE A 93 -13.28 -4.69 9.18
N GLU A 94 -13.13 -4.84 10.48
CA GLU A 94 -14.25 -4.85 11.44
C GLU A 94 -14.97 -3.50 11.46
N ARG A 95 -14.24 -2.39 11.56
CA ARG A 95 -14.79 -1.04 11.62
C ARG A 95 -15.61 -0.68 10.39
N TYR A 96 -15.11 -1.02 9.20
CA TYR A 96 -15.79 -0.77 7.93
C TYR A 96 -16.72 -1.90 7.50
N LYS A 97 -16.83 -2.99 8.29
CA LYS A 97 -17.65 -4.18 8.02
C LYS A 97 -17.37 -4.78 6.63
N LEU A 98 -16.08 -4.84 6.27
CA LEU A 98 -15.64 -5.33 4.97
C LEU A 98 -15.69 -6.86 4.89
N LYS A 99 -16.11 -7.36 3.74
CA LYS A 99 -15.90 -8.76 3.37
C LYS A 99 -14.48 -8.95 2.84
N LYS A 100 -14.00 -10.20 2.79
CA LYS A 100 -12.66 -10.52 2.30
C LYS A 100 -12.40 -10.14 0.83
N ASP A 101 -13.43 -9.98 0.04
CA ASP A 101 -13.39 -9.59 -1.37
C ASP A 101 -13.66 -8.10 -1.61
N GLU A 102 -13.74 -7.30 -0.56
CA GLU A 102 -14.01 -5.87 -0.64
C GLU A 102 -12.78 -4.99 -0.36
N PHE A 103 -11.63 -5.61 -0.06
CA PHE A 103 -10.37 -4.88 0.12
C PHE A 103 -9.21 -5.54 -0.60
N VAL A 104 -8.21 -4.74 -0.95
CA VAL A 104 -6.90 -5.15 -1.45
C VAL A 104 -5.82 -4.67 -0.50
N TYR A 105 -4.81 -5.50 -0.27
CA TYR A 105 -3.62 -5.13 0.50
C TYR A 105 -2.36 -5.20 -0.37
N ILE A 106 -1.51 -4.18 -0.23
CA ILE A 106 -0.28 -4.03 -1.01
C ILE A 106 0.89 -3.89 -0.04
N GLY A 107 1.89 -4.75 -0.16
CA GLY A 107 3.07 -4.74 0.70
C GLY A 107 4.25 -5.47 0.06
N ASP A 108 5.47 -5.28 0.59
CA ASP A 108 6.71 -5.76 -0.04
C ASP A 108 7.68 -6.48 0.90
N ASP A 109 7.53 -6.35 2.22
CA ASP A 109 8.52 -6.84 3.16
C ASP A 109 7.96 -7.83 4.20
N ILE A 110 8.82 -8.34 5.04
CA ILE A 110 8.54 -9.40 6.04
C ILE A 110 7.39 -9.00 6.98
N ASN A 111 7.31 -7.74 7.37
CA ASN A 111 6.26 -7.23 8.24
C ASN A 111 4.87 -7.20 7.58
N ASP A 112 4.80 -7.42 6.26
CA ASP A 112 3.56 -7.56 5.49
C ASP A 112 3.09 -9.01 5.32
N LEU A 113 3.97 -10.01 5.58
CA LEU A 113 3.71 -11.41 5.25
C LEU A 113 2.37 -11.95 5.77
N GLU A 114 2.07 -11.70 7.04
CA GLU A 114 0.82 -12.20 7.63
C GLU A 114 -0.40 -11.52 7.02
N THR A 115 -0.30 -10.23 6.74
CA THR A 115 -1.38 -9.46 6.12
C THR A 115 -1.61 -9.89 4.67
N LEU A 116 -0.53 -10.06 3.90
CA LEU A 116 -0.61 -10.53 2.51
C LEU A 116 -1.20 -11.94 2.41
N LYS A 117 -0.84 -12.86 3.31
CA LYS A 117 -1.45 -14.20 3.39
C LYS A 117 -2.91 -14.17 3.81
N PHE A 118 -3.31 -13.20 4.61
CA PHE A 118 -4.69 -13.05 5.09
C PHE A 118 -5.61 -12.43 4.04
N ALA A 119 -5.11 -11.47 3.25
CA ALA A 119 -5.88 -10.76 2.24
C ALA A 119 -6.21 -11.67 1.05
N LYS A 120 -7.49 -11.67 0.62
CA LYS A 120 -7.89 -12.40 -0.59
C LYS A 120 -7.27 -11.80 -1.85
N TYR A 121 -7.14 -10.49 -1.89
CA TYR A 121 -6.46 -9.76 -2.96
C TYR A 121 -5.19 -9.13 -2.38
N ALA A 122 -4.09 -9.85 -2.57
CA ALA A 122 -2.77 -9.49 -2.12
C ALA A 122 -1.91 -9.11 -3.32
N ILE A 123 -1.26 -7.97 -3.25
CA ILE A 123 -0.39 -7.46 -4.31
C ILE A 123 0.98 -7.13 -3.74
N THR A 124 2.01 -7.39 -4.52
CA THR A 124 3.37 -6.97 -4.21
C THR A 124 4.06 -6.44 -5.47
N VAL A 125 5.30 -6.03 -5.31
CA VAL A 125 6.15 -5.43 -6.35
C VAL A 125 7.29 -6.38 -6.76
N PRO A 126 7.90 -6.21 -7.95
CA PRO A 126 8.98 -7.08 -8.41
C PRO A 126 10.21 -7.09 -7.49
N ASP A 127 10.47 -5.98 -6.83
CA ASP A 127 11.58 -5.75 -5.90
C ASP A 127 11.27 -6.10 -4.44
N ALA A 128 10.09 -6.64 -4.16
CA ALA A 128 9.75 -7.20 -2.85
C ALA A 128 10.69 -8.34 -2.44
N VAL A 129 10.79 -8.59 -1.13
CA VAL A 129 11.59 -9.71 -0.61
C VAL A 129 11.07 -11.06 -1.11
N ASN A 130 11.96 -12.03 -1.23
CA ASN A 130 11.62 -13.33 -1.81
C ASN A 130 10.51 -14.06 -1.06
N GLN A 131 10.45 -13.92 0.28
CA GLN A 131 9.41 -14.53 1.10
C GLN A 131 8.01 -14.01 0.75
N VAL A 132 7.88 -12.74 0.41
CA VAL A 132 6.62 -12.13 -0.04
C VAL A 132 6.26 -12.66 -1.42
N LYS A 133 7.21 -12.66 -2.35
CA LYS A 133 6.97 -13.15 -3.72
C LYS A 133 6.65 -14.65 -3.79
N ALA A 134 7.00 -15.41 -2.75
CA ALA A 134 6.71 -16.84 -2.64
C ALA A 134 5.32 -17.16 -2.08
N ILE A 135 4.51 -16.15 -1.70
CA ILE A 135 3.15 -16.36 -1.23
C ILE A 135 2.29 -16.89 -2.38
N ASP A 136 1.58 -17.99 -2.13
CA ASP A 136 0.71 -18.60 -3.14
C ASP A 136 -0.44 -17.63 -3.52
N GLY A 137 -0.64 -17.44 -4.82
CA GLY A 137 -1.67 -16.55 -5.35
C GLY A 137 -1.37 -15.04 -5.26
N ILE A 138 -0.19 -14.64 -4.78
CA ILE A 138 0.18 -13.22 -4.78
C ILE A 138 0.26 -12.66 -6.20
N GLN A 139 -0.27 -11.47 -6.40
CA GLN A 139 -0.14 -10.76 -7.67
C GLN A 139 1.05 -9.80 -7.59
N ILE A 140 1.81 -9.72 -8.68
CA ILE A 140 3.02 -8.87 -8.73
C ILE A 140 2.80 -7.81 -9.80
N THR A 141 3.04 -6.54 -9.45
CA THR A 141 3.00 -5.43 -10.40
C THR A 141 4.11 -5.55 -11.45
N THR A 142 3.95 -4.86 -12.56
CA THR A 142 5.02 -4.71 -13.56
C THR A 142 6.00 -3.61 -13.13
N ALA A 143 5.47 -2.52 -12.58
CA ALA A 143 6.27 -1.43 -12.08
C ALA A 143 6.87 -1.77 -10.70
N HIS A 144 8.09 -1.30 -10.46
CA HIS A 144 8.77 -1.39 -9.17
C HIS A 144 8.18 -0.41 -8.15
N GLY A 145 8.37 -0.67 -6.87
CA GLY A 145 7.99 0.24 -5.79
C GLY A 145 8.53 1.65 -6.00
N GLY A 146 7.71 2.66 -5.74
CA GLY A 146 8.05 4.06 -5.96
C GLY A 146 8.32 4.47 -7.42
N ASN A 147 7.99 3.61 -8.37
CA ASN A 147 8.14 3.87 -9.80
C ASN A 147 6.84 3.66 -10.58
N GLY A 148 5.71 3.84 -9.94
CA GLY A 148 4.38 3.71 -10.53
C GLY A 148 3.66 2.43 -10.15
N ALA A 149 4.16 1.64 -9.20
CA ALA A 149 3.54 0.38 -8.78
C ALA A 149 2.17 0.60 -8.12
N PHE A 150 2.08 1.54 -7.19
CA PHE A 150 0.80 1.88 -6.57
C PHE A 150 -0.19 2.43 -7.60
N ARG A 151 0.30 3.24 -8.54
CA ARG A 151 -0.50 3.74 -9.66
C ARG A 151 -1.02 2.62 -10.55
N GLU A 152 -0.22 1.61 -10.87
CA GLU A 152 -0.63 0.44 -11.66
C GLU A 152 -1.80 -0.29 -11.00
N VAL A 153 -1.75 -0.51 -9.68
CA VAL A 153 -2.86 -1.10 -8.92
C VAL A 153 -4.14 -0.27 -9.05
N VAL A 154 -4.01 1.04 -8.90
CA VAL A 154 -5.16 1.95 -8.96
C VAL A 154 -5.77 2.01 -10.37
N ASP A 155 -4.94 2.01 -11.42
CA ASP A 155 -5.42 1.99 -12.80
C ASP A 155 -6.17 0.68 -13.15
N CYS A 156 -5.90 -0.42 -12.44
CA CYS A 156 -6.67 -1.66 -12.58
C CYS A 156 -8.04 -1.59 -11.89
N LEU A 157 -8.20 -0.78 -10.86
CA LEU A 157 -9.45 -0.61 -10.12
C LEU A 157 -10.38 0.40 -10.77
N VAL A 158 -9.82 1.44 -11.37
CA VAL A 158 -10.56 2.56 -11.98
C VAL A 158 -10.51 2.39 -13.49
N LYS A 159 -11.52 1.73 -14.03
CA LYS A 159 -11.67 1.52 -15.47
C LYS A 159 -12.36 2.71 -16.15
#